data_f51f07414a39d3483134f7f87002c9b3
#
_entry.id   f51f07414a39d3483134f7f87002c9b3
#
_cell.length_a   1.000
_cell.length_b   1.000
_cell.length_c   1.000
_cell.angle_alpha   90.00
_cell.angle_beta   90.00
_cell.angle_gamma   90.00
#
_symmetry.space_group_name_H-M   'P 1'
#
loop_
_entity.id
_entity.type
_entity.pdbx_description
1 polymer ?
#
loop_
_entity_poly.entity_id
_entity_poly.type
_entity_poly.pdbx_seq_one_letter_code
_entity_poly.pdbx_strand_id
1 'polypeptide(L)'
;MNRYLRALVVVPVGALKMGFAKLFHPKSFHGPALCMVSPHSEITLDGGKLTIGSGFKMRDGAKLRVRKGAECVLGKNVSLNSNDMIVCHERIILGDNIQLSPNVQIYDHDHDYRAEGGVAAMKYKTAPVEIGNN
;
A
#
# COMPACT_ATOMS: atom_id res chain seq x y z
N MET A 1 -7.52 -22.54 7.80
CA MET A 1 -6.11 -22.62 8.27
C MET A 1 -6.02 -21.91 9.62
N ASN A 2 -5.43 -22.58 10.61
CA ASN A 2 -5.26 -22.03 11.96
C ASN A 2 -4.42 -20.73 11.89
N ARG A 3 -4.78 -19.72 12.71
CA ARG A 3 -4.08 -18.40 12.76
C ARG A 3 -2.56 -18.54 13.00
N TYR A 4 -2.15 -19.53 13.78
CA TYR A 4 -0.74 -19.77 14.08
C TYR A 4 0.01 -20.37 12.86
N LEU A 5 -0.58 -21.35 12.18
CA LEU A 5 -0.02 -21.90 10.93
C LEU A 5 0.09 -20.83 9.85
N ARG A 6 -0.90 -19.94 9.76
CA ARG A 6 -0.83 -18.81 8.85
C ARG A 6 0.35 -17.88 9.17
N ALA A 7 0.58 -17.58 10.44
CA ALA A 7 1.69 -16.72 10.86
C ALA A 7 3.06 -17.28 10.44
N LEU A 8 3.24 -18.62 10.46
CA LEU A 8 4.48 -19.27 10.01
C LEU A 8 4.80 -19.03 8.53
N VAL A 9 3.82 -18.67 7.72
CA VAL A 9 4.01 -18.34 6.31
C VAL A 9 4.10 -16.83 6.09
N VAL A 10 3.13 -16.07 6.62
CA VAL A 10 3.00 -14.64 6.28
C VAL A 10 4.07 -13.76 6.94
N VAL A 11 4.62 -14.17 8.08
CA VAL A 11 5.70 -13.39 8.74
C VAL A 11 7.02 -13.49 7.97
N PRO A 12 7.53 -14.70 7.61
CA PRO A 12 8.72 -14.81 6.77
C PRO A 12 8.55 -14.13 5.40
N VAL A 13 7.40 -14.31 4.76
CA VAL A 13 7.12 -13.64 3.47
C VAL A 13 7.10 -12.12 3.64
N GLY A 14 6.48 -11.62 4.72
CA GLY A 14 6.50 -10.21 5.04
C GLY A 14 7.91 -9.67 5.21
N ALA A 15 8.75 -10.35 5.98
CA ALA A 15 10.15 -9.97 6.19
C ALA A 15 10.94 -9.94 4.86
N LEU A 16 10.73 -10.94 3.99
CA LEU A 16 11.36 -10.97 2.65
C LEU A 16 10.89 -9.79 1.79
N LYS A 17 9.59 -9.53 1.70
CA LYS A 17 9.03 -8.42 0.89
C LYS A 17 9.54 -7.06 1.39
N MET A 18 9.57 -6.83 2.71
CA MET A 18 10.12 -5.61 3.28
C MET A 18 11.63 -5.49 3.05
N GLY A 19 12.37 -6.60 3.17
CA GLY A 19 13.81 -6.66 2.89
C GLY A 19 14.11 -6.33 1.42
N PHE A 20 13.39 -6.91 0.47
CA PHE A 20 13.52 -6.59 -0.95
C PHE A 20 13.16 -5.12 -1.24
N ALA A 21 12.05 -4.63 -0.70
CA ALA A 21 11.66 -3.24 -0.88
C ALA A 21 12.76 -2.29 -0.37
N LYS A 22 13.35 -2.56 0.79
CA LYS A 22 14.44 -1.76 1.35
C LYS A 22 15.74 -1.88 0.53
N LEU A 23 16.04 -3.05 -0.01
CA LEU A 23 17.24 -3.29 -0.82
C LEU A 23 17.18 -2.52 -2.15
N PHE A 24 16.03 -2.61 -2.85
CA PHE A 24 15.85 -1.99 -4.17
C PHE A 24 15.44 -0.51 -4.10
N HIS A 25 14.86 -0.07 -2.97
CA HIS A 25 14.38 1.29 -2.77
C HIS A 25 14.89 1.92 -1.46
N PRO A 26 16.22 1.93 -1.19
CA PRO A 26 16.78 2.29 0.13
C PRO A 26 16.47 3.73 0.56
N LYS A 27 16.24 4.64 -0.39
CA LYS A 27 15.94 6.06 -0.13
C LYS A 27 14.45 6.39 -0.12
N SER A 28 13.63 5.53 -0.67
CA SER A 28 12.20 5.78 -0.88
C SER A 28 11.27 4.81 -0.14
N PHE A 29 11.82 3.76 0.45
CA PHE A 29 11.07 2.82 1.27
C PHE A 29 11.54 2.83 2.72
N HIS A 30 10.59 3.03 3.64
CA HIS A 30 10.78 2.89 5.09
C HIS A 30 9.68 2.00 5.65
N GLY A 31 10.05 0.90 6.29
CA GLY A 31 9.09 -0.06 6.81
C GLY A 31 9.66 -0.95 7.90
N PRO A 32 8.80 -1.67 8.63
CA PRO A 32 9.22 -2.57 9.70
C PRO A 32 9.96 -3.78 9.12
N ALA A 33 10.91 -4.33 9.89
CA ALA A 33 11.59 -5.56 9.52
C ALA A 33 10.65 -6.78 9.55
N LEU A 34 9.68 -6.76 10.47
CA LEU A 34 8.70 -7.83 10.63
C LEU A 34 7.28 -7.29 10.47
N CYS A 35 6.49 -7.97 9.64
CA CYS A 35 5.08 -7.68 9.41
C CYS A 35 4.38 -8.92 8.86
N MET A 36 3.06 -8.90 8.82
CA MET A 36 2.26 -10.04 8.34
C MET A 36 1.75 -9.75 6.93
N VAL A 37 2.50 -10.15 5.92
CA VAL A 37 2.15 -9.89 4.51
C VAL A 37 1.95 -11.21 3.77
N SER A 38 0.79 -11.35 3.13
CA SER A 38 0.47 -12.56 2.35
C SER A 38 1.39 -12.74 1.14
N PRO A 39 1.73 -13.98 0.78
CA PRO A 39 2.40 -14.28 -0.49
C PRO A 39 1.65 -13.71 -1.71
N HIS A 40 0.31 -13.77 -1.69
CA HIS A 40 -0.56 -13.35 -2.79
C HIS A 40 -0.96 -11.86 -2.75
N SER A 41 -0.21 -11.03 -2.04
CA SER A 41 -0.37 -9.58 -2.03
C SER A 41 0.73 -8.90 -2.85
N GLU A 42 0.46 -7.66 -3.28
CA GLU A 42 1.36 -6.89 -4.14
C GLU A 42 1.73 -5.56 -3.48
N ILE A 43 3.04 -5.27 -3.43
CA ILE A 43 3.55 -3.94 -3.07
C ILE A 43 4.46 -3.48 -4.21
N THR A 44 4.09 -2.37 -4.85
CA THR A 44 4.82 -1.83 -6.00
C THR A 44 5.22 -0.38 -5.75
N LEU A 45 6.50 -0.08 -5.92
CA LEU A 45 7.05 1.27 -5.89
C LEU A 45 7.62 1.61 -7.27
N ASP A 46 6.90 2.44 -8.00
CA ASP A 46 7.32 2.90 -9.33
C ASP A 46 7.95 4.29 -9.25
N GLY A 47 8.95 4.48 -8.39
CA GLY A 47 9.61 5.78 -8.17
C GLY A 47 8.88 6.71 -7.19
N GLY A 48 7.93 6.19 -6.44
CA GLY A 48 7.28 6.88 -5.31
C GLY A 48 7.97 6.61 -3.97
N LYS A 49 7.47 7.25 -2.92
CA LYS A 49 7.92 7.06 -1.54
C LYS A 49 6.85 6.31 -0.74
N LEU A 50 7.26 5.31 0.02
CA LEU A 50 6.38 4.52 0.87
C LEU A 50 6.96 4.40 2.28
N THR A 51 6.16 4.80 3.27
CA THR A 51 6.46 4.63 4.69
C THR A 51 5.39 3.74 5.32
N ILE A 52 5.79 2.71 6.02
CA ILE A 52 4.91 1.76 6.71
C ILE A 52 5.31 1.68 8.18
N GLY A 53 4.37 1.91 9.07
CA GLY A 53 4.55 1.77 10.51
C GLY A 53 4.59 0.31 10.99
N SER A 54 4.92 0.12 12.26
CA SER A 54 4.94 -1.20 12.89
C SER A 54 3.55 -1.83 12.97
N GLY A 55 3.48 -3.17 13.02
CA GLY A 55 2.21 -3.89 13.13
C GLY A 55 1.42 -4.00 11.83
N PHE A 56 2.03 -3.68 10.69
CA PHE A 56 1.40 -3.75 9.39
C PHE A 56 0.97 -5.17 9.02
N LYS A 57 -0.24 -5.25 8.43
CA LYS A 57 -0.81 -6.51 7.95
C LYS A 57 -1.39 -6.32 6.56
N MET A 58 -1.19 -7.32 5.71
CA MET A 58 -1.71 -7.31 4.34
C MET A 58 -2.16 -8.70 3.94
N ARG A 59 -3.44 -8.84 3.59
CA ARG A 59 -4.06 -10.13 3.28
C ARG A 59 -4.01 -10.46 1.78
N ASP A 60 -4.53 -11.64 1.45
CA ASP A 60 -4.52 -12.18 0.09
C ASP A 60 -5.23 -11.24 -0.89
N GLY A 61 -4.63 -11.04 -2.05
CA GLY A 61 -5.16 -10.19 -3.10
C GLY A 61 -5.04 -8.68 -2.86
N ALA A 62 -4.59 -8.26 -1.67
CA ALA A 62 -4.42 -6.83 -1.40
C ALA A 62 -3.26 -6.25 -2.24
N LYS A 63 -3.41 -5.01 -2.69
CA LYS A 63 -2.46 -4.31 -3.56
C LYS A 63 -2.17 -2.91 -3.02
N LEU A 64 -0.89 -2.59 -2.95
CA LEU A 64 -0.39 -1.27 -2.56
C LEU A 64 0.55 -0.78 -3.66
N ARG A 65 0.13 0.24 -4.39
CA ARG A 65 0.86 0.77 -5.54
C ARG A 65 1.15 2.25 -5.33
N VAL A 66 2.44 2.61 -5.34
CA VAL A 66 2.89 4.00 -5.20
C VAL A 66 3.60 4.41 -6.48
N ARG A 67 3.01 5.37 -7.17
CA ARG A 67 3.46 5.83 -8.49
C ARG A 67 4.58 6.86 -8.37
N LYS A 68 5.21 7.13 -9.49
CA LYS A 68 6.33 8.08 -9.59
C LYS A 68 5.96 9.45 -9.01
N GLY A 69 6.79 9.92 -8.09
CA GLY A 69 6.60 11.21 -7.44
C GLY A 69 5.56 11.23 -6.31
N ALA A 70 4.82 10.15 -6.11
CA ALA A 70 3.81 10.04 -5.04
C ALA A 70 4.41 9.70 -3.68
N GLU A 71 3.69 10.05 -2.62
CA GLU A 71 4.03 9.72 -1.24
C GLU A 71 2.88 8.97 -0.56
N CYS A 72 3.13 7.75 -0.11
CA CYS A 72 2.16 6.97 0.67
C CYS A 72 2.71 6.71 2.07
N VAL A 73 1.92 7.07 3.08
CA VAL A 73 2.28 6.87 4.50
C VAL A 73 1.20 6.06 5.18
N LEU A 74 1.58 4.92 5.72
CA LEU A 74 0.74 4.06 6.54
C LEU A 74 1.27 4.09 7.97
N GLY A 75 0.43 4.50 8.92
CA GLY A 75 0.76 4.57 10.33
C GLY A 75 0.98 3.21 10.98
N LYS A 76 0.97 3.17 12.29
CA LYS A 76 1.11 1.92 13.07
C LYS A 76 -0.19 1.12 13.05
N ASN A 77 -0.07 -0.22 13.09
CA ASN A 77 -1.21 -1.13 13.15
C ASN A 77 -2.22 -0.95 12.00
N VAL A 78 -1.77 -0.61 10.80
CA VAL A 78 -2.60 -0.57 9.60
C VAL A 78 -2.78 -1.98 9.05
N SER A 79 -4.01 -2.34 8.74
CA SER A 79 -4.36 -3.66 8.18
C SER A 79 -5.16 -3.50 6.90
N LEU A 80 -4.58 -3.96 5.79
CA LEU A 80 -5.28 -4.16 4.52
C LEU A 80 -5.86 -5.57 4.49
N ASN A 81 -7.16 -5.66 4.24
CA ASN A 81 -7.87 -6.92 4.17
C ASN A 81 -7.84 -7.51 2.74
N SER A 82 -8.56 -8.60 2.53
CA SER A 82 -8.53 -9.30 1.24
C SER A 82 -9.03 -8.42 0.11
N ASN A 83 -8.28 -8.39 -0.98
CA ASN A 83 -8.55 -7.62 -2.19
C ASN A 83 -8.63 -6.10 -2.01
N ASP A 84 -8.13 -5.56 -0.90
CA ASP A 84 -8.00 -4.12 -0.75
C ASP A 84 -7.03 -3.57 -1.78
N MET A 85 -7.29 -2.35 -2.26
CA MET A 85 -6.40 -1.69 -3.20
C MET A 85 -6.16 -0.24 -2.79
N ILE A 86 -4.88 0.11 -2.65
CA ILE A 86 -4.43 1.50 -2.49
C ILE A 86 -3.57 1.84 -3.69
N VAL A 87 -3.95 2.87 -4.44
CA VAL A 87 -3.16 3.37 -5.56
C VAL A 87 -2.92 4.86 -5.37
N CYS A 88 -1.67 5.20 -5.12
CA CYS A 88 -1.22 6.55 -4.79
C CYS A 88 -0.49 7.18 -5.98
N HIS A 89 -1.03 8.29 -6.49
CA HIS A 89 -0.45 9.10 -7.56
C HIS A 89 0.09 10.45 -7.08
N GLU A 90 -0.39 10.95 -5.94
CA GLU A 90 0.06 12.19 -5.32
C GLU A 90 0.41 11.96 -3.86
N ARG A 91 -0.61 11.79 -3.00
CA ARG A 91 -0.39 11.60 -1.56
C ARG A 91 -1.55 10.88 -0.90
N ILE A 92 -1.26 9.76 -0.24
CA ILE A 92 -2.22 9.04 0.62
C ILE A 92 -1.60 8.84 1.99
N ILE A 93 -2.32 9.26 3.03
CA ILE A 93 -1.93 9.06 4.42
C ILE A 93 -3.03 8.30 5.14
N LEU A 94 -2.70 7.16 5.72
CA LEU A 94 -3.50 6.46 6.71
C LEU A 94 -2.84 6.62 8.08
N GLY A 95 -3.60 7.06 9.06
CA GLY A 95 -3.14 7.20 10.44
C GLY A 95 -2.90 5.86 11.13
N ASP A 96 -2.84 5.89 12.44
CA ASP A 96 -2.62 4.71 13.27
C ASP A 96 -3.92 3.92 13.51
N ASN A 97 -3.80 2.61 13.74
CA ASN A 97 -4.89 1.70 14.10
C ASN A 97 -6.03 1.62 13.07
N ILE A 98 -5.69 1.67 11.79
CA ILE A 98 -6.64 1.56 10.69
C ILE A 98 -6.83 0.09 10.31
N GLN A 99 -8.09 -0.35 10.27
CA GLN A 99 -8.47 -1.66 9.76
C GLN A 99 -9.46 -1.51 8.62
N LEU A 100 -9.02 -1.81 7.41
CA LEU A 100 -9.89 -1.81 6.24
C LEU A 100 -10.69 -3.12 6.19
N SER A 101 -11.95 -3.04 5.79
CA SER A 101 -12.77 -4.22 5.47
C SER A 101 -12.40 -4.76 4.10
N PRO A 102 -12.72 -6.03 3.77
CA PRO A 102 -12.40 -6.58 2.45
C PRO A 102 -12.97 -5.77 1.30
N ASN A 103 -12.22 -5.71 0.19
CA ASN A 103 -12.57 -5.01 -1.05
C ASN A 103 -12.64 -3.47 -0.93
N VAL A 104 -11.99 -2.87 0.07
CA VAL A 104 -11.85 -1.42 0.15
C VAL A 104 -10.85 -0.94 -0.90
N GLN A 105 -11.22 0.16 -1.59
CA GLN A 105 -10.38 0.79 -2.59
C GLN A 105 -10.14 2.25 -2.23
N ILE A 106 -8.88 2.67 -2.21
CA ILE A 106 -8.47 4.05 -1.91
C ILE A 106 -7.63 4.55 -3.06
N TYR A 107 -8.09 5.60 -3.72
CA TYR A 107 -7.42 6.29 -4.80
C TYR A 107 -7.37 7.79 -4.53
N ASP A 108 -6.25 8.42 -4.84
CA ASP A 108 -6.06 9.88 -4.78
C ASP A 108 -6.09 10.53 -6.17
N HIS A 109 -6.61 9.81 -7.16
CA HIS A 109 -6.61 10.24 -8.55
C HIS A 109 -7.87 9.76 -9.29
N ASP A 110 -8.16 10.45 -10.38
CA ASP A 110 -9.16 10.07 -11.37
C ASP A 110 -8.62 10.38 -12.78
N HIS A 111 -9.13 9.70 -13.79
CA HIS A 111 -8.80 9.99 -15.17
C HIS A 111 -9.35 11.35 -15.59
N ASP A 112 -8.51 12.18 -16.20
CA ASP A 112 -8.98 13.44 -16.79
C ASP A 112 -9.59 13.18 -18.17
N TYR A 113 -10.89 12.86 -18.16
CA TYR A 113 -11.66 12.61 -19.38
C TYR A 113 -11.81 13.84 -20.29
N ARG A 114 -11.54 15.05 -19.77
CA ARG A 114 -11.57 16.32 -20.51
C ARG A 114 -10.24 16.65 -21.18
N ALA A 115 -9.17 15.92 -20.87
CA ALA A 115 -7.90 16.09 -21.55
C ALA A 115 -8.02 15.75 -23.03
N GLU A 116 -7.22 16.40 -23.84
CA GLU A 116 -7.08 16.05 -25.25
C GLU A 116 -6.68 14.57 -25.39
N GLY A 117 -7.45 13.80 -26.15
CA GLY A 117 -7.33 12.34 -26.24
C GLY A 117 -8.18 11.59 -25.21
N GLY A 118 -8.95 12.28 -24.34
CA GLY A 118 -9.85 11.68 -23.37
C GLY A 118 -9.15 10.75 -22.37
N VAL A 119 -9.85 9.72 -21.89
CA VAL A 119 -9.30 8.74 -20.94
C VAL A 119 -8.09 8.00 -21.49
N ALA A 120 -8.05 7.76 -22.80
CA ALA A 120 -6.92 7.07 -23.46
C ALA A 120 -5.60 7.84 -23.37
N ALA A 121 -5.64 9.15 -23.13
CA ALA A 121 -4.44 9.96 -22.90
C ALA A 121 -3.73 9.65 -21.58
N MET A 122 -4.34 8.85 -20.70
CA MET A 122 -3.81 8.46 -19.40
C MET A 122 -3.36 9.66 -18.54
N LYS A 123 -4.05 10.79 -18.67
CA LYS A 123 -3.86 11.96 -17.82
C LYS A 123 -4.74 11.83 -16.58
N TYR A 124 -4.22 12.27 -15.45
CA TYR A 124 -4.89 12.15 -14.16
C TYR A 124 -5.07 13.50 -13.50
N LYS A 125 -6.18 13.65 -12.79
CA LYS A 125 -6.39 14.67 -11.75
C LYS A 125 -6.14 14.03 -10.41
N THR A 126 -5.38 14.67 -9.56
CA THR A 126 -4.99 14.15 -8.26
C THR A 126 -5.44 15.10 -7.16
N ALA A 127 -5.70 14.55 -5.98
CA ALA A 127 -5.90 15.29 -4.74
C ALA A 127 -5.52 14.41 -3.55
N PRO A 128 -4.82 14.94 -2.54
CA PRO A 128 -4.41 14.15 -1.38
C PRO A 128 -5.59 13.51 -0.66
N VAL A 129 -5.39 12.29 -0.17
CA VAL A 129 -6.33 11.56 0.69
C VAL A 129 -5.69 11.35 2.06
N GLU A 130 -6.38 11.81 3.11
CA GLU A 130 -5.93 11.61 4.48
C GLU A 130 -7.04 10.95 5.29
N ILE A 131 -6.74 9.80 5.93
CA ILE A 131 -7.60 9.08 6.86
C ILE A 131 -6.93 9.15 8.22
N GLY A 132 -7.61 9.73 9.20
CA GLY A 132 -7.10 9.90 10.56
C GLY A 132 -6.98 8.58 11.31
N ASN A 133 -6.60 8.67 12.59
CA ASN A 133 -6.43 7.51 13.47
C ASN A 133 -7.79 6.86 13.82
N ASN A 134 -7.80 5.53 14.03
CA ASN A 134 -8.92 4.69 14.50
C ASN A 134 -10.08 4.63 13.53
#